data_2b182311f8015c9fce6feb516f6a069a
#
_entry.id   2b182311f8015c9fce6feb516f6a069a
#
_cell.length_a   1.000
_cell.length_b   1.000
_cell.length_c   1.000
_cell.angle_alpha   90.00
_cell.angle_beta   90.00
_cell.angle_gamma   90.00
#
_symmetry.space_group_name_H-M   'P 1'
#
loop_
_entity.id
_entity.type
_entity.pdbx_description
1 polymer ?
#
loop_
_entity_poly.entity_id
_entity_poly.type
_entity_poly.pdbx_seq_one_letter_code
_entity_poly.pdbx_strand_id
1 'polypeptide(L)'
;NTVVIFTSDHGEMLGERGMWFKKHFFEKSMHIPLIVNAPWIRPERVRELVSLVDLLPTFNAIAGINEAIEPLEGVDLMSLTGQPQAKRERKIYAEYLAETTPVPIFMIREGDYKYITSSADGELLFNVTNDPDERNNLASNPEENTRLEVFRFDCAHKWDEAALTSAIQQSQKRRILVRAAMSKGVKQRWN
;
A
#
# COMPACT_ATOMS: atom_id res chain seq x y z
N ASN A 1 -22.26 17.60 14.32
CA ASN A 1 -22.13 16.16 14.60
C ASN A 1 -21.71 15.44 13.33
N THR A 2 -20.51 15.77 12.80
CA THR A 2 -20.01 15.21 11.53
C THR A 2 -18.55 14.82 11.70
N VAL A 3 -18.19 13.63 11.18
CA VAL A 3 -16.79 13.22 11.00
C VAL A 3 -16.37 13.60 9.60
N VAL A 4 -15.21 14.23 9.48
CA VAL A 4 -14.60 14.60 8.20
C VAL A 4 -13.26 13.88 8.10
N ILE A 5 -13.06 13.10 7.04
CA ILE A 5 -11.80 12.43 6.74
C ILE A 5 -11.30 12.97 5.39
N PHE A 6 -10.09 13.51 5.39
CA PHE A 6 -9.39 13.95 4.20
C PHE A 6 -8.21 13.02 3.94
N THR A 7 -8.17 12.39 2.77
CA THR A 7 -7.09 11.50 2.34
C THR A 7 -7.03 11.46 0.81
N SER A 8 -6.08 10.70 0.27
CA SER A 8 -5.97 10.38 -1.16
C SER A 8 -5.90 8.87 -1.32
N ASP A 9 -6.20 8.36 -2.50
CA ASP A 9 -6.02 6.94 -2.87
C ASP A 9 -4.54 6.60 -3.10
N HIS A 10 -3.74 7.53 -3.61
CA HIS A 10 -2.31 7.42 -3.84
C HIS A 10 -1.67 8.79 -3.99
N GLY A 11 -0.34 8.83 -3.97
CA GLY A 11 0.46 9.98 -4.36
C GLY A 11 0.79 9.97 -5.86
N GLU A 12 1.85 10.70 -6.24
CA GLU A 12 2.29 10.82 -7.63
C GLU A 12 3.81 11.07 -7.67
N MET A 13 4.52 10.39 -8.57
CA MET A 13 5.98 10.51 -8.68
C MET A 13 6.44 11.82 -9.31
N LEU A 14 5.69 12.41 -10.22
CA LEU A 14 5.93 13.74 -10.83
C LEU A 14 7.36 13.96 -11.37
N GLY A 15 7.98 12.92 -11.92
CA GLY A 15 9.35 12.96 -12.42
C GLY A 15 10.43 12.56 -11.41
N GLU A 16 10.09 12.35 -10.15
CA GLU A 16 11.03 11.81 -9.17
C GLU A 16 11.60 10.48 -9.67
N ARG A 17 12.91 10.30 -9.56
CA ARG A 17 13.64 9.13 -10.09
C ARG A 17 13.44 8.89 -11.60
N GLY A 18 13.06 9.92 -12.37
CA GLY A 18 12.68 9.79 -13.78
C GLY A 18 11.34 9.06 -13.99
N MET A 19 10.57 8.84 -12.94
CA MET A 19 9.30 8.11 -12.99
C MET A 19 8.11 9.06 -12.95
N TRP A 20 7.07 8.67 -13.68
CA TRP A 20 5.76 9.32 -13.68
C TRP A 20 4.71 8.35 -13.20
N PHE A 21 3.59 8.89 -12.71
CA PHE A 21 2.49 8.11 -12.17
C PHE A 21 2.79 7.45 -10.81
N LYS A 22 1.96 6.49 -10.43
CA LYS A 22 1.80 5.90 -9.10
C LYS A 22 2.15 4.40 -9.03
N LYS A 23 2.79 3.85 -10.06
CA LYS A 23 2.95 2.40 -10.23
C LYS A 23 4.11 1.81 -9.42
N HIS A 24 4.49 2.46 -8.33
CA HIS A 24 5.64 2.12 -7.48
C HIS A 24 5.31 2.31 -6.01
N PHE A 25 6.13 1.72 -5.13
CA PHE A 25 5.96 1.82 -3.70
C PHE A 25 6.90 2.83 -3.03
N PHE A 26 7.48 3.77 -3.78
CA PHE A 26 8.24 4.87 -3.21
C PHE A 26 7.34 5.86 -2.45
N GLU A 27 7.91 6.58 -1.46
CA GLU A 27 7.18 7.49 -0.58
C GLU A 27 6.31 8.50 -1.34
N LYS A 28 6.80 9.07 -2.46
CA LYS A 28 6.03 10.02 -3.27
C LYS A 28 4.72 9.45 -3.80
N SER A 29 4.68 8.13 -4.04
CA SER A 29 3.49 7.42 -4.50
C SER A 29 2.64 6.87 -3.36
N MET A 30 3.24 6.53 -2.21
CA MET A 30 2.59 5.78 -1.12
C MET A 30 2.27 6.59 0.12
N HIS A 31 3.05 7.64 0.41
CA HIS A 31 2.86 8.46 1.61
C HIS A 31 1.81 9.54 1.33
N ILE A 32 0.56 9.19 1.58
CA ILE A 32 -0.61 10.03 1.35
C ILE A 32 -1.02 10.78 2.63
N PRO A 33 -1.68 11.92 2.52
CA PRO A 33 -2.22 12.62 3.68
C PRO A 33 -3.37 11.84 4.31
N LEU A 34 -3.48 11.90 5.64
CA LEU A 34 -4.66 11.46 6.37
C LEU A 34 -4.95 12.47 7.49
N ILE A 35 -6.05 13.19 7.36
CA ILE A 35 -6.52 14.16 8.35
C ILE A 35 -7.92 13.76 8.76
N VAL A 36 -8.14 13.61 10.06
CA VAL A 36 -9.44 13.23 10.61
C VAL A 36 -9.90 14.32 11.58
N ASN A 37 -11.11 14.79 11.40
CA ASN A 37 -11.79 15.68 12.33
C ASN A 37 -13.10 15.04 12.80
N ALA A 38 -13.25 14.87 14.11
CA ALA A 38 -14.47 14.35 14.73
C ALA A 38 -14.77 15.14 16.01
N PRO A 39 -16.06 15.31 16.39
CA PRO A 39 -16.45 16.12 17.56
C PRO A 39 -15.85 15.66 18.90
N TRP A 40 -15.43 14.42 18.99
CA TRP A 40 -14.94 13.78 20.22
C TRP A 40 -13.43 13.58 20.28
N ILE A 41 -12.68 13.89 19.20
CA ILE A 41 -11.21 13.80 19.19
C ILE A 41 -10.58 15.16 19.47
N ARG A 42 -9.41 15.15 20.11
CA ARG A 42 -8.58 16.33 20.32
C ARG A 42 -7.56 16.46 19.18
N PRO A 43 -7.14 17.68 18.83
CA PRO A 43 -6.06 17.87 17.85
C PRO A 43 -4.78 17.20 18.36
N GLU A 44 -4.27 16.25 17.60
CA GLU A 44 -3.02 15.55 17.85
C GLU A 44 -2.38 15.05 16.55
N ARG A 45 -1.11 14.67 16.62
CA ARG A 45 -0.43 14.00 15.52
C ARG A 45 -0.15 12.56 15.92
N VAL A 46 -0.85 11.63 15.26
CA VAL A 46 -0.61 10.20 15.40
C VAL A 46 0.58 9.82 14.52
N ARG A 47 1.55 9.08 15.07
CA ARG A 47 2.77 8.64 14.37
C ARG A 47 2.75 7.16 13.99
N GLU A 48 1.68 6.46 14.34
CA GLU A 48 1.50 5.05 13.98
C GLU A 48 1.40 4.90 12.46
N LEU A 49 1.90 3.77 11.97
CA LEU A 49 1.68 3.38 10.57
C LEU A 49 0.20 3.09 10.37
N VAL A 50 -0.39 3.72 9.37
CA VAL A 50 -1.79 3.56 8.98
C VAL A 50 -1.90 3.28 7.48
N SER A 51 -2.99 2.68 7.06
CA SER A 51 -3.23 2.28 5.68
C SER A 51 -4.68 2.55 5.28
N LEU A 52 -4.96 2.63 3.99
CA LEU A 52 -6.33 2.79 3.47
C LEU A 52 -7.26 1.63 3.87
N VAL A 53 -6.71 0.44 4.15
CA VAL A 53 -7.52 -0.69 4.65
C VAL A 53 -8.11 -0.42 6.04
N ASP A 54 -7.62 0.58 6.77
CA ASP A 54 -8.11 0.98 8.07
C ASP A 54 -9.40 1.82 7.99
N LEU A 55 -9.72 2.36 6.82
CA LEU A 55 -10.90 3.21 6.66
C LEU A 55 -12.19 2.45 6.87
N LEU A 56 -12.30 1.23 6.34
CA LEU A 56 -13.52 0.44 6.48
C LEU A 56 -13.82 0.06 7.93
N PRO A 57 -12.89 -0.52 8.72
CA PRO A 57 -13.15 -0.77 10.14
C PRO A 57 -13.42 0.51 10.92
N THR A 58 -12.80 1.64 10.55
CA THR A 58 -13.08 2.95 11.15
C THR A 58 -14.51 3.40 10.87
N PHE A 59 -14.99 3.28 9.63
CA PHE A 59 -16.38 3.61 9.29
C PHE A 59 -17.38 2.71 10.01
N ASN A 60 -17.08 1.42 10.12
CA ASN A 60 -17.91 0.49 10.89
C ASN A 60 -17.99 0.91 12.35
N ALA A 61 -16.88 1.22 12.98
CA ALA A 61 -16.84 1.69 14.38
C ALA A 61 -17.65 2.99 14.57
N ILE A 62 -17.47 3.98 13.69
CA ILE A 62 -18.22 5.25 13.73
C ILE A 62 -19.73 5.01 13.55
N ALA A 63 -20.12 4.08 12.69
CA ALA A 63 -21.52 3.73 12.43
C ALA A 63 -22.13 2.78 13.47
N GLY A 64 -21.37 2.29 14.44
CA GLY A 64 -21.81 1.31 15.43
C GLY A 64 -22.05 -0.08 14.84
N ILE A 65 -21.41 -0.41 13.73
CA ILE A 65 -21.49 -1.73 13.10
C ILE A 65 -20.42 -2.63 13.71
N ASN A 66 -20.85 -3.64 14.46
CA ASN A 66 -19.95 -4.54 15.18
C ASN A 66 -19.68 -5.87 14.43
N GLU A 67 -20.44 -6.14 13.37
CA GLU A 67 -20.31 -7.36 12.58
C GLU A 67 -19.74 -7.02 11.20
N ALA A 68 -18.57 -7.56 10.89
CA ALA A 68 -18.03 -7.55 9.53
C ALA A 68 -18.49 -8.82 8.81
N ILE A 69 -18.87 -8.69 7.53
CA ILE A 69 -19.25 -9.84 6.69
C ILE A 69 -18.04 -10.76 6.47
N GLU A 70 -16.84 -10.18 6.43
CA GLU A 70 -15.56 -10.88 6.30
C GLU A 70 -14.54 -10.30 7.26
N PRO A 71 -13.48 -11.06 7.62
CA PRO A 71 -12.38 -10.54 8.42
C PRO A 71 -11.75 -9.30 7.76
N LEU A 72 -11.59 -8.22 8.52
CA LEU A 72 -10.94 -7.00 8.08
C LEU A 72 -9.47 -7.02 8.50
N GLU A 73 -8.55 -6.74 7.59
CA GLU A 73 -7.11 -6.63 7.90
C GLU A 73 -6.76 -5.28 8.57
N GLY A 74 -7.58 -4.26 8.37
CA GLY A 74 -7.38 -2.94 8.94
C GLY A 74 -7.81 -2.84 10.40
N VAL A 75 -7.44 -1.73 11.02
CA VAL A 75 -7.82 -1.38 12.40
C VAL A 75 -8.66 -0.11 12.42
N ASP A 76 -9.47 0.06 13.45
CA ASP A 76 -10.17 1.32 13.69
C ASP A 76 -9.16 2.43 14.04
N LEU A 77 -9.06 3.46 13.20
CA LEU A 77 -8.17 4.60 13.39
C LEU A 77 -8.52 5.42 14.64
N MET A 78 -9.78 5.44 15.06
CA MET A 78 -10.19 6.14 16.27
C MET A 78 -9.57 5.54 17.51
N SER A 79 -9.28 4.23 17.50
CA SER A 79 -8.60 3.54 18.58
C SER A 79 -7.14 3.97 18.79
N LEU A 80 -6.56 4.66 17.82
CA LEU A 80 -5.18 5.17 17.87
C LEU A 80 -5.11 6.57 18.48
N THR A 81 -6.23 7.26 18.62
CA THR A 81 -6.29 8.61 19.18
C THR A 81 -6.26 8.60 20.72
N GLY A 82 -5.64 9.63 21.32
CA GLY A 82 -5.58 9.78 22.77
C GLY A 82 -4.76 8.71 23.50
N GLN A 83 -4.07 7.83 22.77
CA GLN A 83 -3.21 6.81 23.36
C GLN A 83 -1.78 7.35 23.50
N PRO A 84 -1.06 6.98 24.59
CA PRO A 84 0.39 7.15 24.59
C PRO A 84 0.94 6.48 23.33
N GLN A 85 1.81 7.18 22.60
CA GLN A 85 2.41 6.64 21.36
C GLN A 85 3.37 5.50 21.74
N ALA A 86 2.83 4.37 22.15
CA ALA A 86 3.56 3.12 22.24
C ALA A 86 3.89 2.72 20.80
N LYS A 87 5.17 2.49 20.52
CA LYS A 87 5.63 1.99 19.22
C LYS A 87 4.94 0.64 19.00
N ARG A 88 3.81 0.65 18.28
CA ARG A 88 3.15 -0.60 17.90
C ARG A 88 3.98 -1.20 16.77
N GLU A 89 4.35 -2.44 16.90
CA GLU A 89 5.03 -3.21 15.85
C GLU A 89 4.00 -3.61 14.77
N ARG A 90 3.49 -2.58 14.05
CA ARG A 90 2.53 -2.80 13.00
C ARG A 90 3.23 -2.86 11.66
N LYS A 91 2.87 -3.87 10.85
CA LYS A 91 3.29 -4.00 9.46
C LYS A 91 2.16 -3.54 8.54
N ILE A 92 2.50 -2.73 7.56
CA ILE A 92 1.62 -2.36 6.46
C ILE A 92 2.08 -3.13 5.22
N TYR A 93 1.12 -3.74 4.55
CA TYR A 93 1.32 -4.53 3.34
C TYR A 93 0.67 -3.83 2.16
N ALA A 94 1.33 -3.88 1.00
CA ALA A 94 0.75 -3.43 -0.26
C ALA A 94 1.24 -4.30 -1.41
N GLU A 95 0.39 -4.45 -2.43
CA GLU A 95 0.68 -5.23 -3.62
C GLU A 95 0.30 -4.47 -4.88
N TYR A 96 1.09 -4.63 -5.93
CA TYR A 96 0.80 -4.11 -7.25
C TYR A 96 0.73 -5.25 -8.26
N LEU A 97 -0.48 -5.47 -8.79
CA LEU A 97 -0.82 -6.59 -9.66
C LEU A 97 -1.36 -6.12 -11.03
N ALA A 98 -1.21 -4.82 -11.33
CA ALA A 98 -1.96 -4.19 -12.41
C ALA A 98 -1.14 -4.01 -13.71
N GLU A 99 -1.31 -2.85 -14.36
CA GLU A 99 -0.80 -2.59 -15.69
C GLU A 99 0.73 -2.56 -15.72
N THR A 100 1.29 -3.07 -16.81
CA THR A 100 2.72 -3.01 -17.13
C THR A 100 3.65 -3.87 -16.29
N THR A 101 3.15 -4.62 -15.31
CA THR A 101 3.98 -5.59 -14.59
C THR A 101 3.72 -7.01 -15.08
N PRO A 102 4.77 -7.82 -15.35
CA PRO A 102 4.63 -9.23 -15.71
C PRO A 102 4.47 -10.14 -14.49
N VAL A 103 4.87 -9.66 -13.32
CA VAL A 103 4.87 -10.36 -12.03
C VAL A 103 4.42 -9.41 -10.93
N PRO A 104 3.99 -9.89 -9.76
CA PRO A 104 3.65 -9.03 -8.63
C PRO A 104 4.82 -8.16 -8.16
N ILE A 105 4.50 -6.99 -7.61
CA ILE A 105 5.41 -6.21 -6.79
C ILE A 105 4.79 -6.13 -5.40
N PHE A 106 5.56 -6.42 -4.36
CA PHE A 106 5.12 -6.41 -2.97
C PHE A 106 5.84 -5.35 -2.17
N MET A 107 5.19 -4.79 -1.17
CA MET A 107 5.77 -3.88 -0.23
C MET A 107 5.35 -4.22 1.19
N ILE A 108 6.32 -4.18 2.12
CA ILE A 108 6.11 -4.26 3.56
C ILE A 108 6.73 -3.04 4.22
N ARG A 109 5.97 -2.33 5.02
CA ARG A 109 6.42 -1.21 5.84
C ARG A 109 6.32 -1.60 7.31
N GLU A 110 7.44 -1.51 8.05
CA GLU A 110 7.50 -1.77 9.47
C GLU A 110 8.42 -0.76 10.17
N GLY A 111 7.90 -0.04 11.14
CA GLY A 111 8.64 1.01 11.83
C GLY A 111 9.29 1.99 10.85
N ASP A 112 10.61 2.11 10.88
CA ASP A 112 11.37 3.03 10.02
C ASP A 112 11.76 2.42 8.68
N TYR A 113 11.47 1.12 8.44
CA TYR A 113 11.94 0.41 7.27
C TYR A 113 10.82 0.10 6.28
N LYS A 114 11.17 0.18 5.01
CA LYS A 114 10.33 -0.23 3.88
C LYS A 114 11.08 -1.23 3.03
N TYR A 115 10.47 -2.37 2.82
CA TYR A 115 10.93 -3.42 1.94
C TYR A 115 10.03 -3.50 0.71
N ILE A 116 10.62 -3.56 -0.48
CA ILE A 116 9.92 -3.72 -1.75
C ILE A 116 10.59 -4.85 -2.49
N THR A 117 9.80 -5.75 -3.05
CA THR A 117 10.36 -6.89 -3.81
C THR A 117 9.51 -7.24 -5.01
N SER A 118 10.17 -7.76 -6.03
CA SER A 118 9.59 -8.35 -7.23
C SER A 118 10.58 -9.38 -7.78
N SER A 119 10.10 -10.52 -8.24
CA SER A 119 10.96 -11.52 -8.90
C SER A 119 11.59 -11.00 -10.21
N ALA A 120 11.05 -9.94 -10.81
CA ALA A 120 11.60 -9.31 -12.00
C ALA A 120 12.71 -8.29 -11.69
N ASP A 121 12.60 -7.52 -10.59
CA ASP A 121 13.45 -6.36 -10.32
C ASP A 121 14.34 -6.55 -9.08
N GLY A 122 14.12 -7.62 -8.29
CA GLY A 122 14.85 -7.90 -7.07
C GLY A 122 14.32 -7.16 -5.85
N GLU A 123 15.21 -6.85 -4.90
CA GLU A 123 14.87 -6.35 -3.57
C GLU A 123 15.37 -4.94 -3.34
N LEU A 124 14.53 -4.13 -2.71
CA LEU A 124 14.88 -2.80 -2.21
C LEU A 124 14.55 -2.75 -0.71
N LEU A 125 15.46 -2.20 0.07
CA LEU A 125 15.27 -1.94 1.49
C LEU A 125 15.68 -0.50 1.80
N PHE A 126 14.80 0.26 2.42
CA PHE A 126 15.06 1.66 2.78
C PHE A 126 14.76 1.90 4.26
N ASN A 127 15.58 2.72 4.91
CA ASN A 127 15.23 3.36 6.17
C ASN A 127 14.63 4.74 5.85
N VAL A 128 13.32 4.84 5.72
CA VAL A 128 12.67 6.06 5.23
C VAL A 128 12.64 7.20 6.26
N THR A 129 13.03 6.94 7.52
CA THR A 129 13.22 8.00 8.51
C THR A 129 14.54 8.71 8.30
N ASN A 130 15.62 7.97 8.01
CA ASN A 130 16.96 8.53 7.78
C ASN A 130 17.19 8.89 6.31
N ASP A 131 16.47 8.25 5.39
CA ASP A 131 16.53 8.43 3.94
C ASP A 131 15.11 8.61 3.36
N PRO A 132 14.46 9.74 3.62
CA PRO A 132 13.06 9.98 3.17
C PRO A 132 12.92 10.05 1.65
N ASP A 133 14.00 10.26 0.93
CA ASP A 133 14.03 10.23 -0.53
C ASP A 133 14.35 8.84 -1.09
N GLU A 134 14.58 7.84 -0.23
CA GLU A 134 14.83 6.43 -0.59
C GLU A 134 15.97 6.24 -1.60
N ARG A 135 17.07 6.99 -1.43
CA ARG A 135 18.21 7.00 -2.36
C ARG A 135 19.18 5.86 -2.12
N ASN A 136 19.25 5.33 -0.91
CA ASN A 136 20.20 4.31 -0.50
C ASN A 136 19.51 2.97 -0.30
N ASN A 137 19.63 2.09 -1.29
CA ASN A 137 19.13 0.72 -1.15
C ASN A 137 20.04 -0.08 -0.21
N LEU A 138 19.50 -0.49 0.94
CA LEU A 138 20.19 -1.25 1.98
C LEU A 138 20.13 -2.77 1.75
N ALA A 139 19.46 -3.26 0.70
CA ALA A 139 19.28 -4.70 0.47
C ALA A 139 20.62 -5.46 0.24
N SER A 140 21.70 -4.75 -0.10
CA SER A 140 23.03 -5.34 -0.23
C SER A 140 23.92 -5.12 0.98
N ASN A 141 23.43 -4.46 2.04
CA ASN A 141 24.21 -4.23 3.26
C ASN A 141 24.18 -5.47 4.17
N PRO A 142 25.32 -6.11 4.46
CA PRO A 142 25.37 -7.29 5.34
C PRO A 142 24.79 -7.06 6.73
N GLU A 143 24.82 -5.84 7.26
CA GLU A 143 24.26 -5.49 8.56
C GLU A 143 22.73 -5.62 8.60
N GLU A 144 22.08 -5.55 7.45
CA GLU A 144 20.61 -5.66 7.32
C GLU A 144 20.13 -7.08 6.98
N ASN A 145 21.02 -8.07 6.87
CA ASN A 145 20.66 -9.43 6.48
C ASN A 145 19.55 -10.03 7.35
N THR A 146 19.66 -9.90 8.68
CA THR A 146 18.64 -10.44 9.60
C THR A 146 17.27 -9.80 9.35
N ARG A 147 17.23 -8.50 9.09
CA ARG A 147 16.00 -7.79 8.76
C ARG A 147 15.41 -8.24 7.42
N LEU A 148 16.27 -8.39 6.40
CA LEU A 148 15.85 -8.89 5.09
C LEU A 148 15.27 -10.30 5.18
N GLU A 149 15.85 -11.19 5.98
CA GLU A 149 15.30 -12.53 6.20
C GLU A 149 13.88 -12.49 6.80
N VAL A 150 13.64 -11.58 7.76
CA VAL A 150 12.29 -11.38 8.33
C VAL A 150 11.31 -10.90 7.26
N PHE A 151 11.68 -9.90 6.47
CA PHE A 151 10.80 -9.40 5.40
C PHE A 151 10.54 -10.43 4.31
N ARG A 152 11.56 -11.22 3.91
CA ARG A 152 11.41 -12.32 2.96
C ARG A 152 10.44 -13.39 3.49
N PHE A 153 10.59 -13.73 4.76
CA PHE A 153 9.69 -14.67 5.44
C PHE A 153 8.25 -14.14 5.45
N ASP A 154 8.03 -12.90 5.85
CA ASP A 154 6.71 -12.27 5.87
C ASP A 154 6.08 -12.23 4.48
N CYS A 155 6.87 -11.85 3.47
CA CYS A 155 6.42 -11.81 2.08
C CYS A 155 5.95 -13.19 1.61
N ALA A 156 6.75 -14.23 1.84
CA ALA A 156 6.43 -15.61 1.45
C ALA A 156 5.20 -16.18 2.18
N HIS A 157 4.92 -15.70 3.41
CA HIS A 157 3.74 -16.14 4.16
C HIS A 157 2.49 -15.34 3.82
N LYS A 158 2.64 -14.07 3.41
CA LYS A 158 1.51 -13.21 3.06
C LYS A 158 0.97 -13.52 1.66
N TRP A 159 1.83 -13.81 0.69
CA TRP A 159 1.45 -13.92 -0.72
C TRP A 159 1.89 -15.22 -1.38
N ASP A 160 1.01 -15.78 -2.19
CA ASP A 160 1.37 -16.81 -3.18
C ASP A 160 1.74 -16.14 -4.50
N GLU A 161 3.03 -15.82 -4.66
CA GLU A 161 3.54 -15.13 -5.85
C GLU A 161 3.28 -15.92 -7.14
N ALA A 162 3.35 -17.25 -7.11
CA ALA A 162 3.14 -18.07 -8.30
C ALA A 162 1.67 -18.00 -8.77
N ALA A 163 0.72 -18.11 -7.84
CA ALA A 163 -0.70 -17.98 -8.14
C ALA A 163 -1.03 -16.56 -8.65
N LEU A 164 -0.49 -15.51 -8.01
CA LEU A 164 -0.69 -14.13 -8.42
C LEU A 164 -0.09 -13.85 -9.80
N THR A 165 1.12 -14.34 -10.09
CA THR A 165 1.74 -14.22 -11.41
C THR A 165 0.88 -14.86 -12.50
N SER A 166 0.36 -16.07 -12.24
CA SER A 166 -0.57 -16.73 -13.16
C SER A 166 -1.83 -15.91 -13.41
N ALA A 167 -2.42 -15.36 -12.35
CA ALA A 167 -3.61 -14.52 -12.42
C ALA A 167 -3.36 -13.23 -13.23
N ILE A 168 -2.22 -12.55 -13.01
CA ILE A 168 -1.80 -11.37 -13.80
C ILE A 168 -1.74 -11.72 -15.29
N GLN A 169 -1.03 -12.78 -15.65
CA GLN A 169 -0.84 -13.18 -17.04
C GLN A 169 -2.17 -13.56 -17.72
N GLN A 170 -3.04 -14.26 -17.01
CA GLN A 170 -4.38 -14.58 -17.52
C GLN A 170 -5.23 -13.33 -17.71
N SER A 171 -5.17 -12.38 -16.77
CA SER A 171 -5.87 -11.11 -16.87
C SER A 171 -5.38 -10.29 -18.07
N GLN A 172 -4.07 -10.26 -18.30
CA GLN A 172 -3.49 -9.57 -19.46
C GLN A 172 -3.94 -10.20 -20.79
N LYS A 173 -3.95 -11.53 -20.90
CA LYS A 173 -4.46 -12.24 -22.08
C LYS A 173 -5.93 -11.90 -22.35
N ARG A 174 -6.77 -11.89 -21.29
CA ARG A 174 -8.19 -11.52 -21.42
C ARG A 174 -8.35 -10.07 -21.90
N ARG A 175 -7.56 -9.13 -21.37
CA ARG A 175 -7.61 -7.72 -21.79
C ARG A 175 -7.21 -7.54 -23.25
N ILE A 176 -6.24 -8.29 -23.77
CA ILE A 176 -5.86 -8.28 -25.18
C ILE A 176 -7.04 -8.74 -26.05
N LEU A 177 -7.73 -9.82 -25.65
CA LEU A 177 -8.91 -10.33 -26.35
C LEU A 177 -10.05 -9.30 -26.37
N VAL A 178 -10.36 -8.71 -25.22
CA VAL A 178 -11.39 -7.67 -25.11
C VAL A 178 -11.05 -6.46 -25.97
N ARG A 179 -9.79 -5.99 -25.92
CA ARG A 179 -9.31 -4.88 -26.78
C ARG A 179 -9.48 -5.20 -28.27
N ALA A 180 -9.13 -6.42 -28.69
CA ALA A 180 -9.29 -6.86 -30.09
C ALA A 180 -10.77 -6.91 -30.50
N ALA A 181 -11.66 -7.35 -29.62
CA ALA A 181 -13.11 -7.33 -29.89
C ALA A 181 -13.65 -5.91 -29.98
N MET A 182 -13.29 -5.04 -29.02
CA MET A 182 -13.71 -3.63 -28.99
C MET A 182 -13.21 -2.84 -30.22
N SER A 183 -12.03 -3.16 -30.75
CA SER A 183 -11.49 -2.49 -31.92
C SER A 183 -12.27 -2.79 -33.23
N LYS A 184 -13.06 -3.88 -33.24
CA LYS A 184 -13.96 -4.27 -34.35
C LYS A 184 -15.38 -3.73 -34.17
N GLY A 185 -15.72 -3.21 -32.99
CA GLY A 185 -17.03 -2.65 -32.69
C GLY A 185 -17.18 -1.20 -33.15
N VAL A 186 -18.41 -0.72 -33.17
CA VAL A 186 -18.73 0.70 -33.42
C VAL A 186 -18.28 1.51 -32.20
N LYS A 187 -17.36 2.47 -32.39
CA LYS A 187 -17.00 3.41 -31.32
C LYS A 187 -18.21 4.26 -30.96
N GLN A 188 -18.79 4.04 -29.79
CA GLN A 188 -19.75 4.98 -29.25
C GLN A 188 -19.03 6.32 -28.98
N ARG A 189 -19.53 7.37 -29.59
CA ARG A 189 -19.11 8.73 -29.22
C ARG A 189 -19.89 9.13 -27.98
N TRP A 190 -19.20 9.32 -26.89
CA TRP A 190 -19.76 10.00 -25.73
C TRP A 190 -19.88 11.48 -26.11
N ASN A 191 -21.11 12.01 -26.15
CA ASN A 191 -21.41 13.44 -26.30
C ASN A 191 -21.30 14.10 -24.94
#